data_ef075443dc4d02a8e3d11f49e9bc17be
#
_entry.id   ef075443dc4d02a8e3d11f49e9bc17be
#
_cell.length_a   1.000
_cell.length_b   1.000
_cell.length_c   1.000
_cell.angle_alpha   90.00
_cell.angle_beta   90.00
_cell.angle_gamma   90.00
#
_symmetry.space_group_name_H-M   'P 1'
#
loop_
_entity.id
_entity.type
_entity.pdbx_description
1 polymer ?
#
loop_
_entity_poly.entity_id
_entity_poly.type
_entity_poly.pdbx_seq_one_letter_code
_entity_poly.pdbx_strand_id
1 'polypeptide(L)' 'MPPVLIDTNLLVYLYDHHQPAKQAQAERILEHLELSRGGRLSVQSLAEFFSVVTRKLSPRLTPTEALHQVSLFIRL' A
#
# COMPACT_ATOMS: atom_id res chain seq x y z
N MET A 1 -20.18 2.21 -8.50
CA MET A 1 -19.71 1.82 -7.17
C MET A 1 -19.06 3.02 -6.49
N PRO A 2 -19.39 3.30 -5.23
CA PRO A 2 -18.78 4.42 -4.55
C PRO A 2 -17.26 4.20 -4.39
N PRO A 3 -16.46 5.28 -4.38
CA PRO A 3 -15.03 5.16 -4.14
C PRO A 3 -14.74 4.56 -2.76
N VAL A 4 -13.69 3.76 -2.69
CA VAL A 4 -13.22 3.15 -1.43
C VAL A 4 -11.91 3.81 -1.03
N LEU A 5 -11.85 4.33 0.19
CA LEU A 5 -10.60 4.87 0.73
C LEU A 5 -9.69 3.71 1.12
N ILE A 6 -8.49 3.70 0.55
CA ILE A 6 -7.53 2.63 0.80
C ILE A 6 -6.80 2.91 2.12
N ASP A 7 -6.87 1.96 3.05
CA ASP A 7 -6.23 2.05 4.34
C ASP A 7 -4.71 1.84 4.22
N THR A 8 -3.96 2.54 5.05
CA THR A 8 -2.51 2.37 5.19
C THR A 8 -2.12 0.91 5.43
N ASN A 9 -2.86 0.19 6.28
CA ASN A 9 -2.57 -1.21 6.58
C ASN A 9 -2.61 -2.10 5.35
N LEU A 10 -3.53 -1.84 4.43
CA LEU A 10 -3.62 -2.60 3.19
C LEU A 10 -2.34 -2.43 2.36
N LEU A 11 -1.84 -1.20 2.26
CA LEU A 11 -0.61 -0.92 1.52
C LEU A 11 0.61 -1.58 2.17
N VAL A 12 0.68 -1.56 3.51
CA VAL A 12 1.79 -2.18 4.24
C VAL A 12 1.82 -3.69 4.06
N TYR A 13 0.66 -4.35 4.05
CA TYR A 13 0.58 -5.80 3.87
C TYR A 13 1.17 -6.26 2.53
N LEU A 14 1.19 -5.43 1.52
CA LEU A 14 1.83 -5.77 0.23
C LEU A 14 3.31 -6.09 0.38
N TYR A 15 3.96 -5.58 1.42
CA TYR A 15 5.40 -5.70 1.65
C TYR A 15 5.74 -6.52 2.89
N ASP A 16 4.73 -6.99 3.63
CA ASP A 16 4.95 -7.73 4.87
C ASP A 16 5.04 -9.24 4.60
N HIS A 17 6.26 -9.72 4.44
CA HIS A 17 6.53 -11.14 4.16
C HIS A 17 6.27 -12.05 5.36
N HIS A 18 6.07 -11.49 6.56
CA HIS A 18 5.71 -12.26 7.75
C HIS A 18 4.22 -12.60 7.81
N GLN A 19 3.42 -12.04 6.89
CA GLN A 19 1.97 -12.22 6.83
C GLN A 19 1.55 -12.62 5.41
N PRO A 20 1.97 -13.81 4.93
CA PRO A 20 1.76 -14.15 3.51
C PRO A 20 0.29 -14.23 3.09
N ALA A 21 -0.60 -14.67 3.99
CA ALA A 21 -2.03 -14.70 3.69
C ALA A 21 -2.61 -13.30 3.53
N LYS A 22 -2.21 -12.37 4.40
CA LYS A 22 -2.65 -10.97 4.32
C LYS A 22 -2.03 -10.26 3.12
N GLN A 23 -0.77 -10.58 2.79
CA GLN A 23 -0.11 -10.05 1.62
C GLN A 23 -0.86 -10.44 0.34
N ALA A 24 -1.20 -11.71 0.19
CA ALA A 24 -1.95 -12.20 -0.97
C ALA A 24 -3.34 -11.57 -1.05
N GLN A 25 -4.02 -11.42 0.08
CA GLN A 25 -5.32 -10.78 0.14
C GLN A 25 -5.23 -9.31 -0.27
N ALA A 26 -4.22 -8.58 0.22
CA ALA A 26 -4.00 -7.18 -0.12
C ALA A 26 -3.75 -7.01 -1.62
N GLU A 27 -2.96 -7.88 -2.22
CA GLU A 27 -2.70 -7.88 -3.66
C GLU A 27 -4.00 -8.02 -4.45
N ARG A 28 -4.87 -8.94 -4.07
CA ARG A 28 -6.15 -9.15 -4.75
C ARG A 28 -7.08 -7.97 -4.60
N ILE A 29 -7.16 -7.38 -3.41
CA ILE A 29 -8.01 -6.21 -3.15
C ILE A 29 -7.54 -5.03 -3.99
N LEU A 30 -6.24 -4.75 -3.99
CA LEU A 30 -5.68 -3.64 -4.77
C LEU A 30 -5.85 -3.83 -6.25
N GLU A 31 -5.65 -5.04 -6.76
CA GLU A 31 -5.88 -5.35 -8.17
C GLU A 31 -7.34 -5.06 -8.55
N HIS A 32 -8.28 -5.50 -7.72
CA HIS A 32 -9.71 -5.24 -7.96
C HIS A 32 -10.02 -3.74 -7.96
N LEU A 33 -9.48 -2.99 -7.00
CA LEU A 33 -9.70 -1.54 -6.91
C LEU A 33 -9.05 -0.80 -8.08
N GLU A 34 -7.90 -1.24 -8.54
CA GLU A 34 -7.23 -0.68 -9.71
C GLU A 34 -8.06 -0.88 -10.96
N LEU A 35 -8.53 -2.11 -11.20
CA LEU A 35 -9.35 -2.44 -12.38
C LEU A 35 -10.68 -1.70 -12.38
N SER A 36 -11.31 -1.56 -11.23
CA SER A 36 -12.60 -0.87 -11.10
C SER A 36 -12.45 0.65 -10.98
N ARG A 37 -11.22 1.15 -10.81
CA ARG A 37 -10.92 2.56 -10.52
C ARG A 37 -11.66 3.09 -9.29
N GLY A 38 -11.98 2.18 -8.35
CA GLY A 38 -12.73 2.52 -7.14
C GLY A 38 -11.88 2.89 -5.94
N GLY A 39 -10.54 2.74 -6.04
CA GLY A 39 -9.65 3.06 -4.94
C GLY A 39 -9.32 4.54 -4.85
N ARG A 40 -9.19 5.05 -3.63
CA ARG A 40 -8.75 6.42 -3.36
C ARG A 40 -7.71 6.40 -2.24
N LEU A 41 -6.68 7.21 -2.40
CA LEU A 41 -5.59 7.33 -1.43
C LEU A 41 -5.55 8.75 -0.90
N SER A 42 -5.37 8.89 0.43
CA SER A 42 -5.12 10.18 1.04
C SER A 42 -3.60 10.42 1.14
N VAL A 43 -3.21 11.70 1.17
CA VAL A 43 -1.82 12.08 1.42
C VAL A 43 -1.35 11.52 2.77
N GLN A 44 -2.23 11.54 3.78
CA GLN A 44 -1.93 11.00 5.09
C GLN A 44 -1.62 9.50 5.03
N SER A 45 -2.42 8.71 4.30
CA SER A 45 -2.18 7.27 4.15
C SER A 45 -0.85 7.00 3.48
N LEU A 46 -0.48 7.77 2.47
CA LEU A 46 0.81 7.63 1.79
C LEU A 46 1.98 7.98 2.72
N ALA A 47 1.85 9.05 3.52
CA ALA A 47 2.87 9.44 4.48
C ALA A 47 3.05 8.38 5.57
N GLU A 48 1.96 7.82 6.09
CA GLU A 48 2.00 6.74 7.08
C GLU A 48 2.62 5.48 6.48
N PHE A 49 2.26 5.11 5.27
CA PHE A 49 2.88 3.99 4.56
C PHE A 49 4.40 4.17 4.49
N PHE A 50 4.86 5.32 4.01
CA PHE A 50 6.29 5.62 3.92
C PHE A 50 6.98 5.45 5.27
N SER A 51 6.40 6.00 6.33
CA SER A 51 6.96 5.92 7.68
C SER A 51 7.07 4.48 8.17
N VAL A 52 6.02 3.68 7.97
CA VAL A 52 5.99 2.29 8.45
C VAL A 52 6.99 1.42 7.70
N VAL A 53 7.02 1.49 6.37
CA VAL A 53 7.88 0.60 5.58
C VAL A 53 9.36 0.94 5.69
N THR A 54 9.69 2.20 6.01
CA THR A 54 11.09 2.61 6.18
C THR A 54 11.59 2.45 7.61
N ARG A 55 10.71 2.29 8.60
CA ARG A 55 11.08 2.25 10.02
C ARG A 55 10.70 0.96 10.73
N LYS A 56 9.54 0.39 10.45
CA LYS A 56 8.96 -0.71 11.23
C LYS A 56 8.91 -2.03 10.50
N LEU A 57 8.90 -2.00 9.18
CA LEU A 57 8.82 -3.24 8.39
C LEU A 57 10.13 -4.01 8.49
N SER A 58 10.06 -5.35 8.46
CA SER A 58 11.23 -6.22 8.48
C SER A 58 11.16 -7.20 7.30
N PRO A 59 12.07 -7.12 6.32
CA PRO A 59 13.10 -6.08 6.18
C PRO A 59 12.50 -4.72 5.80
N ARG A 60 13.19 -3.66 6.19
CA ARG A 60 12.76 -2.30 5.86
C ARG A 60 13.01 -1.99 4.40
N LEU A 61 12.16 -1.14 3.82
CA LEU A 61 12.46 -0.52 2.55
C LEU A 61 13.41 0.66 2.77
N THR A 62 14.28 0.92 1.79
CA THR A 62 15.03 2.17 1.79
C THR A 62 14.09 3.33 1.47
N PRO A 63 14.44 4.58 1.86
CA PRO A 63 13.62 5.74 1.47
C PRO A 63 13.41 5.84 -0.04
N THR A 64 14.42 5.53 -0.84
CA THR A 64 14.30 5.55 -2.31
C THR A 64 13.28 4.52 -2.80
N GLU A 65 13.34 3.29 -2.27
CA GLU A 65 12.38 2.24 -2.61
C GLU A 65 10.96 2.64 -2.20
N ALA A 66 10.80 3.19 -0.99
CA ALA A 66 9.50 3.61 -0.50
C ALA A 66 8.90 4.75 -1.33
N LEU A 67 9.71 5.73 -1.73
CA LEU A 67 9.27 6.82 -2.60
C LEU A 67 8.84 6.30 -3.97
N HIS A 68 9.56 5.33 -4.51
CA HIS A 68 9.18 4.69 -5.77
C HIS A 68 7.80 4.04 -5.66
N GLN A 69 7.54 3.32 -4.57
CA GLN A 69 6.24 2.68 -4.36
C GLN A 69 5.12 3.71 -4.18
N VAL A 70 5.38 4.79 -3.43
CA VAL A 70 4.41 5.88 -3.28
C VAL A 70 4.07 6.47 -4.65
N SER A 71 5.05 6.67 -5.52
CA SER A 71 4.81 7.21 -6.86
C SER A 71 3.93 6.30 -7.70
N LEU A 72 4.04 4.98 -7.52
CA LEU A 72 3.17 4.02 -8.20
C LEU A 72 1.74 4.07 -7.66
N PHE A 73 1.57 4.21 -6.34
CA PHE A 73 0.24 4.31 -5.74
C PHE A 73 -0.51 5.58 -6.17
N ILE A 74 0.19 6.68 -6.39
CA ILE A 74 -0.42 7.93 -6.86
C ILE A 74 -1.11 7.75 -8.22
N ARG A 75 -0.67 6.78 -9.01
CA ARG A 75 -1.24 6.48 -10.32
C ARG A 75 -2.49 5.60 -10.27
N LEU A 76 -2.82 5.07 -9.10
CA LEU A 76 -4.06 4.31 -8.93
C LEU A 76 -5.30 5.25 -9.08
#